data_9de3f9a728ac246ecdd4b0fec24a751c
#
_entry.id   9de3f9a728ac246ecdd4b0fec24a751c
#
_cell.length_a   1.000
_cell.length_b   1.000
_cell.length_c   1.000
_cell.angle_alpha   90.00
_cell.angle_beta   90.00
_cell.angle_gamma   90.00
#
_symmetry.space_group_name_H-M   'P 1'
#
loop_
_entity.id
_entity.type
_entity.pdbx_description
1 polymer ?
#
loop_
_entity_poly.entity_id
_entity_poly.type
_entity_poly.pdbx_seq_one_letter_code
_entity_poly.pdbx_strand_id
1 'polypeptide(L)'
;MNFHFKKEFLWHPLYEYVMTVKRKYIQSYTLLNNEPCPENYNFNDWLDRVFEVWGNITPKLNEKLSKIFDPLQITCYNHYVLFKYKGFIELSDDYDLNSFFELYDGLYRECRSCVFDIKNDEIALASLAKFKNYGEDEGDWSPKNIRSKYNFAHAVFITNKLDGSYQQYRYIAEEDRILGSGSQALDPVESWRLAAGYKLLSDGQKELIKDYPDYTFIFEYISPKNPIVVKYDESQEGLYLLAARDVKDGKEVSFDILKDMAEEYDSKMTQWYYNATLFSVLADTDNYLSSEKEGWVVDMVDGYKNHFRCKIKTSDYVLMHKALSKNISPNAVINAIHEDRFDDFLAKCPEVYRELIMQYYNTVHEYLNLYKELIDKILIKGNAECVDFWNDKKEAMLWMDKLPKVLKGRTKTKYLGQENDFLLKRQFCYKYSEITKALHNLKRFKNSMVEG
;
A
#
# COMPACT_ATOMS: atom_id res chain seq x y z
N MET A 1 36.31 -11.12 4.33
CA MET A 1 35.24 -11.93 3.69
C MET A 1 35.04 -11.40 2.28
N ASN A 2 35.24 -12.25 1.27
CA ASN A 2 34.87 -11.90 -0.10
C ASN A 2 33.37 -12.09 -0.22
N PHE A 3 32.61 -11.00 -0.18
CA PHE A 3 31.17 -11.04 -0.48
C PHE A 3 30.99 -11.18 -1.98
N HIS A 4 30.52 -12.34 -2.42
CA HIS A 4 30.12 -12.56 -3.79
C HIS A 4 28.59 -12.38 -3.88
N PHE A 5 28.15 -11.50 -4.76
CA PHE A 5 26.72 -11.44 -5.12
C PHE A 5 26.33 -12.72 -5.82
N LYS A 6 25.17 -13.27 -5.52
CA LYS A 6 24.59 -14.40 -6.26
C LYS A 6 24.17 -13.89 -7.63
N LYS A 7 24.81 -14.40 -8.69
CA LYS A 7 24.67 -13.87 -10.05
C LYS A 7 23.26 -14.03 -10.60
N GLU A 8 22.55 -15.05 -10.18
CA GLU A 8 21.18 -15.34 -10.57
C GLU A 8 20.18 -14.26 -10.15
N PHE A 9 20.49 -13.44 -9.16
CA PHE A 9 19.60 -12.36 -8.70
C PHE A 9 19.98 -10.97 -9.21
N LEU A 10 21.05 -10.86 -9.99
CA LEU A 10 21.50 -9.57 -10.56
C LEU A 10 20.54 -8.97 -11.58
N TRP A 11 19.55 -9.74 -12.04
CA TRP A 11 18.51 -9.22 -12.91
C TRP A 11 17.63 -8.16 -12.21
N HIS A 12 17.49 -8.23 -10.88
CA HIS A 12 16.71 -7.28 -10.11
C HIS A 12 17.57 -6.07 -9.74
N PRO A 13 17.24 -4.86 -10.22
CA PRO A 13 18.11 -3.69 -10.07
C PRO A 13 18.34 -3.24 -8.63
N LEU A 14 17.43 -3.60 -7.68
CA LEU A 14 17.61 -3.29 -6.26
C LEU A 14 18.59 -4.26 -5.56
N TYR A 15 18.86 -5.46 -6.11
CA TYR A 15 19.61 -6.51 -5.43
C TYR A 15 21.00 -6.07 -4.96
N GLU A 16 21.78 -5.47 -5.83
CA GLU A 16 23.13 -4.98 -5.49
C GLU A 16 23.11 -3.91 -4.39
N TYR A 17 22.08 -3.06 -4.35
CA TYR A 17 21.95 -2.05 -3.30
C TYR A 17 21.63 -2.66 -1.95
N VAL A 18 20.73 -3.63 -1.89
CA VAL A 18 20.40 -4.37 -0.66
C VAL A 18 21.62 -5.10 -0.13
N MET A 19 22.36 -5.80 -1.00
CA MET A 19 23.59 -6.51 -0.61
C MET A 19 24.71 -5.55 -0.22
N THR A 20 24.77 -4.37 -0.81
CA THR A 20 25.73 -3.33 -0.41
C THR A 20 25.44 -2.81 0.99
N VAL A 21 24.17 -2.59 1.34
CA VAL A 21 23.78 -2.19 2.71
C VAL A 21 24.14 -3.31 3.69
N LYS A 22 23.82 -4.58 3.42
CA LYS A 22 24.21 -5.71 4.27
C LYS A 22 25.72 -5.75 4.53
N ARG A 23 26.52 -5.68 3.45
CA ARG A 23 27.99 -5.69 3.56
C ARG A 23 28.50 -4.52 4.42
N LYS A 24 27.99 -3.33 4.21
CA LYS A 24 28.39 -2.13 4.96
C LYS A 24 27.97 -2.22 6.43
N TYR A 25 26.79 -2.75 6.70
CA TYR A 25 26.31 -3.01 8.04
C TYR A 25 27.26 -3.97 8.78
N ILE A 26 27.61 -5.11 8.18
CA ILE A 26 28.55 -6.07 8.79
C ILE A 26 29.92 -5.44 9.00
N GLN A 27 30.45 -4.68 8.02
CA GLN A 27 31.72 -3.99 8.13
C GLN A 27 31.73 -2.93 9.27
N SER A 28 30.60 -2.32 9.59
CA SER A 28 30.52 -1.33 10.65
C SER A 28 30.85 -1.91 12.04
N TYR A 29 30.57 -3.18 12.28
CA TYR A 29 30.91 -3.89 13.52
C TYR A 29 32.35 -4.42 13.51
N THR A 30 32.75 -5.09 12.44
CA THR A 30 34.06 -5.75 12.38
C THR A 30 35.23 -4.76 12.26
N LEU A 31 35.06 -3.68 11.51
CA LEU A 31 36.16 -2.75 11.25
C LEU A 31 36.27 -1.63 12.29
N LEU A 32 35.17 -1.18 12.86
CA LEU A 32 35.15 -0.03 13.77
C LEU A 32 35.19 -0.43 15.25
N ASN A 33 34.52 -1.51 15.61
CA ASN A 33 34.41 -1.93 16.99
C ASN A 33 35.25 -3.17 17.29
N ASN A 34 35.83 -3.83 16.29
CA ASN A 34 36.49 -5.13 16.39
C ASN A 34 35.57 -6.21 17.04
N GLU A 35 34.27 -6.07 16.85
CA GLU A 35 33.24 -6.92 17.40
C GLU A 35 32.58 -7.75 16.29
N PRO A 36 32.08 -8.96 16.59
CA PRO A 36 31.27 -9.72 15.65
C PRO A 36 29.95 -8.97 15.39
N CYS A 37 29.49 -8.96 14.13
CA CYS A 37 28.19 -8.41 13.80
C CYS A 37 27.09 -9.20 14.50
N PRO A 38 26.18 -8.55 15.25
CA PRO A 38 25.05 -9.26 15.86
C PRO A 38 24.11 -9.78 14.79
N GLU A 39 23.44 -10.89 15.12
CA GLU A 39 22.38 -11.42 14.29
C GLU A 39 21.15 -10.49 14.37
N ASN A 40 20.98 -9.66 13.38
CA ASN A 40 19.86 -8.73 13.22
C ASN A 40 19.44 -8.71 11.76
N TYR A 41 18.15 -8.94 11.50
CA TYR A 41 17.55 -8.95 10.16
C TYR A 41 16.58 -7.78 9.93
N ASN A 42 16.66 -6.71 10.72
CA ASN A 42 15.92 -5.48 10.45
C ASN A 42 16.68 -4.60 9.47
N PHE A 43 16.22 -4.52 8.25
CA PHE A 43 16.87 -3.75 7.20
C PHE A 43 16.88 -2.23 7.47
N ASN A 44 15.89 -1.70 8.19
CA ASN A 44 15.89 -0.29 8.59
C ASN A 44 17.04 -0.01 9.57
N ASP A 45 17.27 -0.91 10.55
CA ASP A 45 18.41 -0.78 11.47
C ASP A 45 19.75 -0.85 10.71
N TRP A 46 19.81 -1.64 9.63
CA TRP A 46 21.01 -1.71 8.78
C TRP A 46 21.25 -0.40 8.06
N LEU A 47 20.21 0.22 7.48
CA LEU A 47 20.31 1.52 6.82
C LEU A 47 20.75 2.59 7.80
N ASP A 48 20.12 2.69 8.96
CA ASP A 48 20.44 3.68 10.00
C ASP A 48 21.90 3.54 10.43
N ARG A 49 22.36 2.32 10.69
CA ARG A 49 23.75 2.05 11.06
C ARG A 49 24.74 2.39 9.94
N VAL A 50 24.39 2.09 8.69
CA VAL A 50 25.24 2.42 7.53
C VAL A 50 25.33 3.94 7.38
N PHE A 51 24.24 4.66 7.51
CA PHE A 51 24.24 6.15 7.42
C PHE A 51 25.02 6.80 8.57
N GLU A 52 24.86 6.28 9.79
CA GLU A 52 25.61 6.76 10.96
C GLU A 52 27.12 6.60 10.78
N VAL A 53 27.58 5.38 10.48
CA VAL A 53 29.00 5.00 10.48
C VAL A 53 29.71 5.46 9.21
N TRP A 54 29.06 5.28 8.04
CA TRP A 54 29.71 5.51 6.75
C TRP A 54 29.46 6.91 6.19
N GLY A 55 28.57 7.71 6.81
CA GLY A 55 28.22 9.05 6.34
C GLY A 55 29.40 9.97 6.16
N ASN A 56 30.34 9.94 7.11
CA ASN A 56 31.57 10.75 7.07
C ASN A 56 32.70 10.11 6.27
N ILE A 57 32.70 8.78 6.11
CA ILE A 57 33.77 8.02 5.45
C ILE A 57 33.53 7.91 3.94
N THR A 58 32.27 7.68 3.55
CA THR A 58 31.88 7.51 2.15
C THR A 58 30.59 8.31 1.83
N PRO A 59 30.63 9.66 1.89
CA PRO A 59 29.43 10.50 1.74
C PRO A 59 28.70 10.28 0.42
N LYS A 60 29.42 10.07 -0.69
CA LYS A 60 28.82 9.79 -2.01
C LYS A 60 28.02 8.48 -2.04
N LEU A 61 28.46 7.45 -1.31
CA LEU A 61 27.72 6.19 -1.21
C LEU A 61 26.43 6.38 -0.41
N ASN A 62 26.52 7.09 0.73
CA ASN A 62 25.35 7.37 1.54
C ASN A 62 24.32 8.21 0.79
N GLU A 63 24.75 9.24 0.08
CA GLU A 63 23.86 10.03 -0.78
C GLU A 63 23.16 9.13 -1.84
N LYS A 64 23.92 8.22 -2.45
CA LYS A 64 23.36 7.29 -3.43
C LYS A 64 22.34 6.34 -2.79
N LEU A 65 22.67 5.74 -1.63
CA LEU A 65 21.76 4.82 -0.92
C LEU A 65 20.49 5.54 -0.44
N SER A 66 20.62 6.77 0.09
CA SER A 66 19.46 7.58 0.46
C SER A 66 18.54 7.80 -0.74
N LYS A 67 19.07 8.27 -1.87
CA LYS A 67 18.28 8.46 -3.10
C LYS A 67 17.58 7.19 -3.59
N ILE A 68 18.17 6.01 -3.37
CA ILE A 68 17.58 4.72 -3.76
C ILE A 68 16.47 4.30 -2.80
N PHE A 69 16.67 4.42 -1.48
CA PHE A 69 15.76 3.86 -0.48
C PHE A 69 14.70 4.84 0.04
N ASP A 70 14.96 6.16 0.01
CA ASP A 70 13.98 7.17 0.45
C ASP A 70 12.62 7.07 -0.27
N PRO A 71 12.55 6.79 -1.60
CA PRO A 71 11.28 6.60 -2.29
C PRO A 71 10.60 5.26 -2.00
N LEU A 72 11.22 4.37 -1.23
CA LEU A 72 10.68 3.05 -0.92
C LEU A 72 10.05 3.01 0.48
N GLN A 73 8.90 2.37 0.57
CA GLN A 73 8.37 1.84 1.81
C GLN A 73 9.03 0.47 2.05
N ILE A 74 9.60 0.29 3.24
CA ILE A 74 10.33 -0.91 3.64
C ILE A 74 9.58 -1.56 4.79
N THR A 75 9.13 -2.80 4.60
CA THR A 75 8.46 -3.61 5.62
C THR A 75 9.31 -4.82 5.94
N CYS A 76 9.73 -4.97 7.19
CA CYS A 76 10.55 -6.08 7.66
C CYS A 76 9.70 -7.09 8.44
N TYR A 77 9.88 -8.37 8.16
CA TYR A 77 9.29 -9.47 8.91
C TYR A 77 10.27 -10.64 9.00
N ASN A 78 10.74 -10.96 10.19
CA ASN A 78 11.87 -11.87 10.40
C ASN A 78 13.07 -11.45 9.53
N HIS A 79 13.54 -12.35 8.66
CA HIS A 79 14.62 -12.08 7.71
C HIS A 79 14.13 -11.72 6.28
N TYR A 80 12.83 -11.51 6.13
CA TYR A 80 12.23 -11.05 4.88
C TYR A 80 12.02 -9.55 4.90
N VAL A 81 12.32 -8.91 3.77
CA VAL A 81 12.15 -7.46 3.60
C VAL A 81 11.37 -7.20 2.32
N LEU A 82 10.21 -6.59 2.46
CA LEU A 82 9.39 -6.14 1.33
C LEU A 82 9.74 -4.70 0.98
N PHE A 83 10.02 -4.47 -0.30
CA PHE A 83 10.24 -3.15 -0.87
C PHE A 83 9.09 -2.78 -1.80
N LYS A 84 8.50 -1.62 -1.53
CA LYS A 84 7.45 -1.04 -2.35
C LYS A 84 7.74 0.45 -2.58
N TYR A 85 7.55 0.94 -3.80
CA TYR A 85 7.61 2.38 -4.04
C TYR A 85 6.47 3.10 -3.28
N LYS A 86 6.77 4.26 -2.70
CA LYS A 86 5.80 5.10 -2.00
C LYS A 86 4.76 5.67 -2.97
N GLY A 87 3.59 6.00 -2.45
CA GLY A 87 2.59 6.75 -3.22
C GLY A 87 3.12 8.15 -3.59
N PHE A 88 2.68 8.70 -4.73
CA PHE A 88 3.16 10.00 -5.21
C PHE A 88 2.93 11.15 -4.21
N ILE A 89 1.93 11.05 -3.34
CA ILE A 89 1.65 12.05 -2.28
C ILE A 89 2.72 11.99 -1.18
N GLU A 90 3.43 10.88 -1.06
CA GLU A 90 4.46 10.64 -0.03
C GLU A 90 5.88 10.92 -0.56
N LEU A 91 6.03 11.10 -1.89
CA LEU A 91 7.29 11.49 -2.49
C LEU A 91 7.49 13.00 -2.35
N SER A 92 8.74 13.42 -2.16
CA SER A 92 9.09 14.84 -2.16
C SER A 92 8.90 15.47 -3.55
N ASP A 93 8.76 16.80 -3.60
CA ASP A 93 8.63 17.55 -4.85
C ASP A 93 9.85 17.42 -5.79
N ASP A 94 10.94 16.79 -5.32
CA ASP A 94 12.18 16.56 -6.07
C ASP A 94 12.03 15.47 -7.15
N TYR A 95 10.93 14.71 -7.15
CA TYR A 95 10.72 13.63 -8.12
C TYR A 95 9.78 14.05 -9.25
N ASP A 96 10.28 14.01 -10.48
CA ASP A 96 9.41 14.06 -11.67
C ASP A 96 8.61 12.75 -11.77
N LEU A 97 7.31 12.84 -11.53
CA LEU A 97 6.39 11.70 -11.51
C LEU A 97 6.32 10.97 -12.84
N ASN A 98 6.59 11.65 -13.96
CA ASN A 98 6.55 11.03 -15.30
C ASN A 98 7.74 10.12 -15.54
N SER A 99 8.92 10.51 -15.05
CA SER A 99 10.17 9.75 -15.21
C SER A 99 10.52 8.86 -14.01
N PHE A 100 9.79 8.96 -12.89
CA PHE A 100 10.10 8.23 -11.65
C PHE A 100 10.35 6.72 -11.87
N PHE A 101 9.50 6.08 -12.65
CA PHE A 101 9.62 4.63 -12.90
C PHE A 101 10.75 4.27 -13.86
N GLU A 102 11.35 5.24 -14.52
CA GLU A 102 12.51 5.03 -15.43
C GLU A 102 13.83 5.30 -14.71
N LEU A 103 13.81 5.86 -13.48
CA LEU A 103 15.02 6.10 -12.70
C LEU A 103 15.73 4.79 -12.38
N TYR A 104 17.07 4.85 -12.40
CA TYR A 104 17.94 3.71 -12.07
C TYR A 104 17.59 2.44 -12.85
N ASP A 105 17.45 2.58 -14.18
CA ASP A 105 17.11 1.49 -15.11
C ASP A 105 15.80 0.77 -14.76
N GLY A 106 14.80 1.53 -14.30
CA GLY A 106 13.48 0.99 -13.96
C GLY A 106 13.39 0.33 -12.60
N LEU A 107 14.33 0.61 -11.68
CA LEU A 107 14.37 0.03 -10.34
C LEU A 107 13.01 0.09 -9.63
N TYR A 108 12.34 1.24 -9.67
CA TYR A 108 11.04 1.41 -8.98
C TYR A 108 9.89 0.68 -9.67
N ARG A 109 10.03 0.32 -10.94
CA ARG A 109 9.06 -0.55 -11.63
C ARG A 109 9.09 -1.96 -11.03
N GLU A 110 10.27 -2.45 -10.65
CA GLU A 110 10.45 -3.75 -10.01
C GLU A 110 10.07 -3.74 -8.51
N CYS A 111 10.02 -2.57 -7.87
CA CYS A 111 9.65 -2.41 -6.47
C CYS A 111 8.13 -2.25 -6.27
N ARG A 112 7.30 -3.14 -6.84
CA ARG A 112 5.84 -3.12 -6.62
C ARG A 112 5.43 -3.83 -5.32
N SER A 113 6.18 -4.82 -4.86
CA SER A 113 6.08 -5.60 -3.62
C SER A 113 7.14 -6.71 -3.65
N CYS A 114 8.33 -6.43 -4.15
CA CYS A 114 9.38 -7.44 -4.17
C CYS A 114 9.84 -7.75 -2.76
N VAL A 115 10.12 -9.03 -2.47
CA VAL A 115 10.56 -9.49 -1.17
C VAL A 115 11.93 -10.13 -1.28
N PHE A 116 12.85 -9.69 -0.41
CA PHE A 116 14.19 -10.23 -0.29
C PHE A 116 14.31 -11.08 0.98
N ASP A 117 14.94 -12.21 0.87
CA ASP A 117 15.50 -12.93 2.00
C ASP A 117 16.91 -12.42 2.26
N ILE A 118 17.03 -11.53 3.25
CA ILE A 118 18.32 -10.90 3.59
C ILE A 118 19.23 -11.79 4.41
N LYS A 119 18.74 -12.93 4.94
CA LYS A 119 19.55 -13.96 5.58
C LYS A 119 20.30 -14.78 4.54
N ASN A 120 19.59 -15.27 3.54
CA ASN A 120 20.11 -16.14 2.50
C ASN A 120 20.61 -15.41 1.25
N ASP A 121 20.52 -14.07 1.19
CA ASP A 121 20.96 -13.25 0.03
C ASP A 121 20.21 -13.60 -1.27
N GLU A 122 18.90 -13.72 -1.19
CA GLU A 122 18.04 -14.17 -2.29
C GLU A 122 16.83 -13.24 -2.50
N ILE A 123 16.23 -13.36 -3.68
CA ILE A 123 14.89 -12.83 -3.92
C ILE A 123 13.89 -13.89 -3.48
N ALA A 124 13.11 -13.57 -2.45
CA ALA A 124 12.11 -14.49 -1.93
C ALA A 124 10.80 -14.44 -2.74
N LEU A 125 10.35 -13.23 -3.14
CA LEU A 125 9.19 -13.06 -4.03
C LEU A 125 9.51 -12.04 -5.12
N ALA A 126 9.37 -12.44 -6.38
CA ALA A 126 9.54 -11.62 -7.58
C ALA A 126 8.17 -11.07 -8.02
N SER A 127 7.87 -9.81 -7.69
CA SER A 127 6.63 -9.18 -8.11
C SER A 127 6.58 -8.88 -9.61
N LEU A 128 5.38 -8.69 -10.17
CA LEU A 128 5.26 -8.10 -11.50
C LEU A 128 5.79 -6.67 -11.52
N ALA A 129 6.57 -6.34 -12.53
CA ALA A 129 7.00 -4.98 -12.77
C ALA A 129 5.77 -4.04 -12.93
N LYS A 130 5.90 -2.80 -12.47
CA LYS A 130 4.86 -1.79 -12.66
C LYS A 130 4.65 -1.53 -14.14
N PHE A 131 3.40 -1.58 -14.59
CA PHE A 131 2.98 -1.17 -15.93
C PHE A 131 1.88 -0.11 -15.83
N LYS A 132 1.78 0.75 -16.85
CA LYS A 132 0.92 1.93 -16.89
C LYS A 132 -0.33 1.71 -17.74
N ASN A 133 -1.23 2.70 -17.74
CA ASN A 133 -2.39 2.68 -18.63
C ASN A 133 -1.99 3.03 -20.07
N TYR A 134 -2.78 2.62 -21.01
CA TYR A 134 -2.66 3.05 -22.41
C TYR A 134 -2.72 4.58 -22.47
N GLY A 135 -1.71 5.20 -23.06
CA GLY A 135 -1.63 6.66 -23.18
C GLY A 135 -1.34 7.41 -21.87
N GLU A 136 -0.79 6.75 -20.84
CA GLU A 136 -0.49 7.40 -19.55
C GLU A 136 0.72 8.33 -19.62
N ASP A 137 1.65 8.12 -20.56
CA ASP A 137 2.83 8.96 -20.75
C ASP A 137 3.16 9.16 -22.25
N GLU A 138 4.14 10.01 -22.53
CA GLU A 138 4.65 10.25 -23.88
C GLU A 138 5.76 9.27 -24.29
N GLY A 139 6.18 8.41 -23.36
CA GLY A 139 7.24 7.41 -23.55
C GLY A 139 6.69 6.06 -23.99
N ASP A 140 7.10 5.01 -23.30
CA ASP A 140 6.78 3.62 -23.61
C ASP A 140 5.29 3.30 -23.65
N TRP A 141 4.50 3.95 -22.79
CA TRP A 141 3.04 3.77 -22.74
C TRP A 141 2.25 4.81 -23.55
N SER A 142 2.92 5.58 -24.40
CA SER A 142 2.22 6.42 -25.39
C SER A 142 1.43 5.57 -26.38
N PRO A 143 0.32 6.08 -26.94
CA PRO A 143 -0.47 5.35 -27.91
C PRO A 143 0.35 4.89 -29.13
N LYS A 144 1.30 5.69 -29.55
CA LYS A 144 2.21 5.38 -30.70
C LYS A 144 3.10 4.17 -30.37
N ASN A 145 3.75 4.19 -29.19
CA ASN A 145 4.70 3.14 -28.82
C ASN A 145 3.99 1.83 -28.47
N ILE A 146 2.84 1.87 -27.79
CA ILE A 146 2.03 0.67 -27.53
C ILE A 146 1.56 0.04 -28.84
N ARG A 147 1.06 0.83 -29.79
CA ARG A 147 0.65 0.29 -31.12
C ARG A 147 1.83 -0.31 -31.87
N SER A 148 3.01 0.29 -31.79
CA SER A 148 4.23 -0.26 -32.39
C SER A 148 4.59 -1.60 -31.73
N LYS A 149 4.66 -1.66 -30.41
CA LYS A 149 4.94 -2.91 -29.66
C LYS A 149 3.91 -4.00 -29.98
N TYR A 150 2.62 -3.64 -30.06
CA TYR A 150 1.55 -4.55 -30.43
C TYR A 150 1.73 -5.15 -31.83
N ASN A 151 2.09 -4.33 -32.81
CA ASN A 151 2.27 -4.78 -34.20
C ASN A 151 3.51 -5.68 -34.38
N PHE A 152 4.52 -5.53 -33.53
CA PHE A 152 5.77 -6.31 -33.57
C PHE A 152 5.84 -7.41 -32.51
N ALA A 153 4.80 -7.58 -31.68
CA ALA A 153 4.74 -8.65 -30.71
C ALA A 153 4.73 -10.02 -31.37
N HIS A 154 5.46 -10.96 -30.81
CA HIS A 154 5.42 -12.37 -31.21
C HIS A 154 4.10 -13.03 -30.79
N ALA A 155 3.61 -12.67 -29.58
CA ALA A 155 2.31 -13.09 -29.08
C ALA A 155 1.64 -11.94 -28.32
N VAL A 156 0.29 -11.93 -28.34
CA VAL A 156 -0.51 -10.95 -27.59
C VAL A 156 -1.58 -11.68 -26.79
N PHE A 157 -1.65 -11.40 -25.51
CA PHE A 157 -2.69 -11.92 -24.62
C PHE A 157 -3.50 -10.75 -24.05
N ILE A 158 -4.82 -10.83 -24.21
CA ILE A 158 -5.75 -9.82 -23.69
C ILE A 158 -6.61 -10.49 -22.63
N THR A 159 -6.43 -10.05 -21.38
CA THR A 159 -7.12 -10.63 -20.23
C THR A 159 -8.05 -9.63 -19.56
N ASN A 160 -9.03 -10.14 -18.81
CA ASN A 160 -9.86 -9.31 -17.97
C ASN A 160 -8.99 -8.66 -16.88
N LYS A 161 -9.11 -7.35 -16.74
CA LYS A 161 -8.53 -6.67 -15.59
C LYS A 161 -9.49 -6.78 -14.41
N LEU A 162 -9.18 -7.71 -13.52
CA LEU A 162 -9.92 -7.89 -12.28
C LEU A 162 -9.67 -6.71 -11.32
N ASP A 163 -10.72 -6.31 -10.61
CA ASP A 163 -10.74 -5.19 -9.67
C ASP A 163 -10.71 -5.70 -8.23
N GLY A 164 -9.54 -6.11 -7.78
CA GLY A 164 -9.34 -6.72 -6.48
C GLY A 164 -8.10 -6.22 -5.76
N SER A 165 -7.49 -7.11 -5.00
CA SER A 165 -6.25 -6.81 -4.29
C SER A 165 -5.13 -7.76 -4.71
N TYR A 166 -4.03 -7.17 -5.16
CA TYR A 166 -2.82 -7.87 -5.53
C TYR A 166 -2.29 -8.72 -4.37
N GLN A 167 -2.00 -9.98 -4.64
CA GLN A 167 -1.32 -10.91 -3.72
C GLN A 167 -0.37 -11.80 -4.51
N GLN A 168 0.69 -12.25 -3.86
CA GLN A 168 1.66 -13.15 -4.46
C GLN A 168 2.15 -14.18 -3.45
N TYR A 169 2.49 -15.38 -3.94
CA TYR A 169 2.86 -16.51 -3.12
C TYR A 169 3.98 -17.33 -3.75
N ARG A 170 4.87 -17.86 -2.92
CA ARG A 170 5.91 -18.82 -3.30
C ARG A 170 6.13 -19.82 -2.18
N TYR A 171 6.45 -21.06 -2.51
CA TYR A 171 6.89 -22.05 -1.54
C TYR A 171 8.37 -21.86 -1.18
N ILE A 172 8.67 -21.80 0.10
CA ILE A 172 10.03 -21.72 0.65
C ILE A 172 10.37 -23.10 1.19
N ALA A 173 11.12 -23.87 0.43
CA ALA A 173 11.41 -25.26 0.72
C ALA A 173 12.17 -25.45 2.06
N GLU A 174 13.10 -24.54 2.38
CA GLU A 174 13.89 -24.58 3.61
C GLU A 174 13.04 -24.39 4.88
N GLU A 175 11.89 -23.77 4.75
CA GLU A 175 10.96 -23.49 5.86
C GLU A 175 9.68 -24.33 5.80
N ASP A 176 9.53 -25.17 4.77
CA ASP A 176 8.32 -25.96 4.47
C ASP A 176 7.03 -25.14 4.57
N ARG A 177 7.03 -23.94 3.99
CA ARG A 177 5.87 -23.05 4.02
C ARG A 177 5.67 -22.24 2.75
N ILE A 178 4.46 -21.82 2.53
CA ILE A 178 4.13 -20.83 1.50
C ILE A 178 4.34 -19.44 2.13
N LEU A 179 5.25 -18.65 1.55
CA LEU A 179 5.44 -17.24 1.84
C LEU A 179 4.53 -16.43 0.91
N GLY A 180 3.79 -15.48 1.48
CA GLY A 180 2.92 -14.61 0.70
C GLY A 180 3.10 -13.14 1.06
N SER A 181 2.77 -12.27 0.12
CA SER A 181 2.67 -10.84 0.37
C SER A 181 1.51 -10.20 -0.40
N GLY A 182 0.97 -9.15 0.16
CA GLY A 182 0.10 -8.21 -0.55
C GLY A 182 0.90 -7.03 -1.09
N SER A 183 0.21 -5.96 -1.51
CA SER A 183 0.88 -4.78 -2.04
C SER A 183 1.74 -4.02 -1.01
N GLN A 184 1.48 -4.18 0.29
CA GLN A 184 2.17 -3.47 1.38
C GLN A 184 2.46 -4.36 2.59
N ALA A 185 1.81 -5.51 2.69
CA ALA A 185 1.91 -6.41 3.83
C ALA A 185 2.68 -7.66 3.44
N LEU A 186 3.58 -8.07 4.30
CA LEU A 186 4.37 -9.30 4.16
C LEU A 186 3.85 -10.38 5.11
N ASP A 187 3.25 -10.00 6.24
CA ASP A 187 2.69 -10.91 7.24
C ASP A 187 1.16 -10.91 7.18
N PRO A 188 0.49 -12.07 7.14
CA PRO A 188 -0.97 -12.13 7.15
C PRO A 188 -1.61 -11.52 8.41
N VAL A 189 -0.88 -11.41 9.52
CA VAL A 189 -1.36 -10.75 10.75
C VAL A 189 -1.49 -9.24 10.56
N GLU A 190 -0.66 -8.62 9.72
CA GLU A 190 -0.72 -7.18 9.46
C GLU A 190 -1.76 -6.77 8.42
N SER A 191 -2.29 -7.73 7.65
CA SER A 191 -3.25 -7.47 6.58
C SER A 191 -4.38 -8.49 6.55
N TRP A 192 -5.59 -8.04 6.87
CA TRP A 192 -6.77 -8.91 6.77
C TRP A 192 -6.99 -9.46 5.35
N ARG A 193 -6.61 -8.68 4.31
CA ARG A 193 -6.72 -9.13 2.90
C ARG A 193 -5.77 -10.27 2.61
N LEU A 194 -4.52 -10.17 3.06
CA LEU A 194 -3.54 -11.23 2.89
C LEU A 194 -3.95 -12.48 3.68
N ALA A 195 -4.42 -12.30 4.93
CA ALA A 195 -4.94 -13.40 5.76
C ALA A 195 -6.16 -14.08 5.11
N ALA A 196 -7.05 -13.32 4.48
CA ALA A 196 -8.17 -13.86 3.72
C ALA A 196 -7.70 -14.65 2.50
N GLY A 197 -6.71 -14.14 1.76
CA GLY A 197 -6.13 -14.83 0.62
C GLY A 197 -5.52 -16.19 1.01
N TYR A 198 -4.74 -16.27 2.08
CA TYR A 198 -4.21 -17.55 2.57
C TYR A 198 -5.31 -18.59 2.85
N LYS A 199 -6.46 -18.16 3.36
CA LYS A 199 -7.61 -19.04 3.61
C LYS A 199 -8.31 -19.51 2.33
N LEU A 200 -8.21 -18.71 1.27
CA LEU A 200 -8.85 -18.96 -0.02
C LEU A 200 -7.94 -19.70 -1.01
N LEU A 201 -6.63 -19.89 -0.69
CA LEU A 201 -5.78 -20.78 -1.47
C LEU A 201 -6.41 -22.16 -1.53
N SER A 202 -6.84 -22.60 -2.71
CA SER A 202 -7.33 -23.96 -2.94
C SER A 202 -6.19 -24.97 -2.74
N ASP A 203 -6.53 -26.25 -2.56
CA ASP A 203 -5.52 -27.28 -2.44
C ASP A 203 -4.70 -27.41 -3.72
N GLY A 204 -5.34 -27.32 -4.90
CA GLY A 204 -4.63 -27.30 -6.17
C GLY A 204 -3.69 -26.11 -6.31
N GLN A 205 -4.10 -24.91 -5.87
CA GLN A 205 -3.19 -23.74 -5.85
C GLN A 205 -2.00 -23.93 -4.91
N LYS A 206 -2.21 -24.56 -3.76
CA LYS A 206 -1.10 -24.88 -2.83
C LYS A 206 -0.15 -25.91 -3.44
N GLU A 207 -0.67 -26.92 -4.13
CA GLU A 207 0.15 -27.91 -4.86
C GLU A 207 0.93 -27.26 -5.99
N LEU A 208 0.28 -26.43 -6.83
CA LEU A 208 0.93 -25.66 -7.87
C LEU A 208 2.11 -24.84 -7.32
N ILE A 209 1.90 -24.12 -6.22
CA ILE A 209 2.95 -23.28 -5.61
C ILE A 209 4.09 -24.15 -5.05
N LYS A 210 3.81 -25.36 -4.54
CA LYS A 210 4.82 -26.27 -4.01
C LYS A 210 5.63 -26.97 -5.12
N ASP A 211 4.98 -27.36 -6.19
CA ASP A 211 5.62 -28.09 -7.29
C ASP A 211 6.57 -27.21 -8.11
N TYR A 212 6.35 -25.87 -8.07
CA TYR A 212 7.19 -24.89 -8.76
C TYR A 212 7.84 -23.90 -7.77
N PRO A 213 8.76 -24.33 -6.90
CA PRO A 213 9.31 -23.52 -5.80
C PRO A 213 10.20 -22.37 -6.26
N ASP A 214 10.63 -22.34 -7.51
CA ASP A 214 11.42 -21.24 -8.11
C ASP A 214 10.53 -20.10 -8.63
N TYR A 215 9.21 -20.28 -8.61
CA TYR A 215 8.28 -19.28 -9.15
C TYR A 215 7.49 -18.56 -8.07
N THR A 216 7.36 -17.26 -8.21
CA THR A 216 6.37 -16.45 -7.52
C THR A 216 5.07 -16.47 -8.32
N PHE A 217 4.00 -17.01 -7.78
CA PHE A 217 2.66 -16.98 -8.36
C PHE A 217 1.93 -15.73 -7.92
N ILE A 218 1.37 -15.02 -8.87
CA ILE A 218 0.73 -13.71 -8.69
C ILE A 218 -0.76 -13.84 -8.93
N PHE A 219 -1.54 -13.36 -7.96
CA PHE A 219 -3.00 -13.47 -7.95
C PHE A 219 -3.66 -12.11 -7.74
N GLU A 220 -4.92 -12.02 -8.17
CA GLU A 220 -5.86 -11.00 -7.72
C GLU A 220 -6.84 -11.62 -6.73
N TYR A 221 -6.89 -11.07 -5.52
CA TYR A 221 -7.86 -11.44 -4.49
C TYR A 221 -9.18 -10.74 -4.77
N ILE A 222 -10.21 -11.48 -5.08
CA ILE A 222 -11.58 -11.03 -5.34
C ILE A 222 -12.48 -11.50 -4.20
N SER A 223 -13.27 -10.57 -3.65
CA SER A 223 -14.25 -10.88 -2.62
C SER A 223 -15.31 -9.78 -2.53
N PRO A 224 -16.59 -10.12 -2.28
CA PRO A 224 -17.61 -9.12 -1.93
C PRO A 224 -17.25 -8.30 -0.69
N LYS A 225 -16.40 -8.85 0.19
CA LYS A 225 -15.90 -8.18 1.40
C LYS A 225 -14.73 -7.22 1.13
N ASN A 226 -14.22 -7.21 -0.11
CA ASN A 226 -13.14 -6.33 -0.56
C ASN A 226 -13.59 -5.51 -1.79
N PRO A 227 -14.69 -4.76 -1.73
CA PRO A 227 -15.18 -4.00 -2.87
C PRO A 227 -14.24 -2.85 -3.20
N ILE A 228 -13.95 -2.65 -4.49
CA ILE A 228 -13.26 -1.46 -4.99
C ILE A 228 -14.25 -0.65 -5.83
N VAL A 229 -14.54 -1.06 -7.07
CA VAL A 229 -15.57 -0.45 -7.92
C VAL A 229 -16.47 -1.52 -8.53
N VAL A 230 -15.85 -2.57 -9.09
CA VAL A 230 -16.59 -3.70 -9.68
C VAL A 230 -17.28 -4.50 -8.58
N LYS A 231 -18.53 -4.88 -8.82
CA LYS A 231 -19.31 -5.70 -7.89
C LYS A 231 -19.10 -7.18 -8.19
N TYR A 232 -18.64 -7.90 -7.20
CA TYR A 232 -18.52 -9.36 -7.25
C TYR A 232 -19.49 -9.98 -6.26
N ASP A 233 -20.03 -11.14 -6.60
CA ASP A 233 -20.83 -11.95 -5.69
C ASP A 233 -19.99 -13.04 -5.00
N GLU A 234 -20.62 -13.77 -4.06
CA GLU A 234 -19.93 -14.81 -3.29
C GLU A 234 -19.41 -15.96 -4.16
N SER A 235 -20.04 -16.27 -5.31
CA SER A 235 -19.59 -17.32 -6.23
C SER A 235 -18.28 -16.97 -6.94
N GLN A 236 -18.00 -15.68 -7.02
CA GLN A 236 -16.79 -15.13 -7.64
C GLN A 236 -15.64 -14.94 -6.64
N GLU A 237 -15.88 -15.15 -5.34
CA GLU A 237 -14.82 -15.04 -4.34
C GLU A 237 -13.68 -16.01 -4.61
N GLY A 238 -12.43 -15.55 -4.50
CA GLY A 238 -11.25 -16.38 -4.66
C GLY A 238 -9.99 -15.65 -5.05
N LEU A 239 -8.94 -16.44 -5.26
CA LEU A 239 -7.66 -16.00 -5.80
C LEU A 239 -7.60 -16.38 -7.29
N TYR A 240 -7.43 -15.38 -8.14
CA TYR A 240 -7.37 -15.55 -9.60
C TYR A 240 -5.93 -15.41 -10.06
N LEU A 241 -5.38 -16.48 -10.63
CA LEU A 241 -4.02 -16.50 -11.15
C LEU A 241 -3.86 -15.50 -12.30
N LEU A 242 -2.86 -14.64 -12.21
CA LEU A 242 -2.56 -13.59 -13.19
C LEU A 242 -1.24 -13.84 -13.92
N ALA A 243 -0.21 -14.32 -13.22
CA ALA A 243 1.13 -14.54 -13.73
C ALA A 243 1.93 -15.47 -12.81
N ALA A 244 3.03 -16.00 -13.33
CA ALA A 244 4.08 -16.62 -12.54
C ALA A 244 5.44 -16.07 -13.01
N ARG A 245 6.35 -15.77 -12.07
CA ARG A 245 7.64 -15.17 -12.35
C ARG A 245 8.75 -15.93 -11.63
N ASP A 246 9.77 -16.33 -12.37
CA ASP A 246 10.96 -16.97 -11.85
C ASP A 246 11.74 -15.98 -10.97
N VAL A 247 12.14 -16.40 -9.78
CA VAL A 247 12.92 -15.54 -8.87
C VAL A 247 14.38 -15.44 -9.24
N LYS A 248 14.92 -16.41 -9.99
CA LYS A 248 16.35 -16.50 -10.32
C LYS A 248 16.75 -15.66 -11.54
N ASP A 249 15.86 -15.58 -12.54
CA ASP A 249 16.19 -14.83 -13.77
C ASP A 249 15.15 -13.75 -14.11
N GLY A 250 14.11 -13.64 -13.29
CA GLY A 250 13.06 -12.61 -13.44
C GLY A 250 12.13 -12.84 -14.62
N LYS A 251 12.24 -13.95 -15.32
CA LYS A 251 11.38 -14.24 -16.46
C LYS A 251 10.00 -14.67 -16.04
N GLU A 252 9.04 -14.28 -16.83
CA GLU A 252 7.66 -14.66 -16.63
C GLU A 252 7.28 -15.86 -17.47
N VAL A 253 6.39 -16.68 -16.93
CA VAL A 253 5.77 -17.78 -17.68
C VAL A 253 4.80 -17.19 -18.70
N SER A 254 4.86 -17.66 -19.96
CA SER A 254 3.90 -17.24 -20.98
C SER A 254 2.46 -17.62 -20.59
N PHE A 255 1.51 -16.82 -21.04
CA PHE A 255 0.13 -16.94 -20.59
C PHE A 255 -0.54 -18.27 -20.98
N ASP A 256 -0.16 -18.85 -22.14
CA ASP A 256 -0.61 -20.16 -22.58
C ASP A 256 -0.14 -21.28 -21.64
N ILE A 257 1.15 -21.29 -21.28
CA ILE A 257 1.69 -22.23 -20.28
C ILE A 257 1.04 -22.02 -18.92
N LEU A 258 0.88 -20.76 -18.49
CA LEU A 258 0.21 -20.44 -17.24
C LEU A 258 -1.23 -20.96 -17.19
N LYS A 259 -1.92 -20.92 -18.34
CA LYS A 259 -3.27 -21.48 -18.48
C LYS A 259 -3.28 -22.98 -18.33
N ASP A 260 -2.34 -23.69 -18.98
CA ASP A 260 -2.21 -25.14 -18.85
C ASP A 260 -1.92 -25.55 -17.37
N MET A 261 -1.03 -24.82 -16.68
CA MET A 261 -0.80 -25.00 -15.25
C MET A 261 -2.08 -24.77 -14.42
N ALA A 262 -2.83 -23.70 -14.72
CA ALA A 262 -4.06 -23.40 -13.99
C ALA A 262 -5.14 -24.50 -14.20
N GLU A 263 -5.24 -25.07 -15.40
CA GLU A 263 -6.15 -26.19 -15.71
C GLU A 263 -5.70 -27.47 -14.99
N GLU A 264 -4.41 -27.79 -14.99
CA GLU A 264 -3.85 -28.97 -14.33
C GLU A 264 -4.10 -28.97 -12.81
N TYR A 265 -3.98 -27.82 -12.15
CA TYR A 265 -4.12 -27.67 -10.70
C TYR A 265 -5.47 -27.09 -10.25
N ASP A 266 -6.46 -27.07 -11.11
CA ASP A 266 -7.82 -26.52 -10.82
C ASP A 266 -7.75 -25.12 -10.17
N SER A 267 -6.89 -24.26 -10.69
CA SER A 267 -6.71 -22.89 -10.20
C SER A 267 -7.63 -21.93 -10.95
N LYS A 268 -8.38 -21.10 -10.20
CA LYS A 268 -9.07 -19.97 -10.81
C LYS A 268 -8.07 -19.06 -11.52
N MET A 269 -8.41 -18.62 -12.73
CA MET A 269 -7.57 -17.74 -13.55
C MET A 269 -8.39 -16.58 -14.11
N THR A 270 -7.71 -15.46 -14.40
CA THR A 270 -8.35 -14.34 -15.10
C THR A 270 -8.81 -14.75 -16.50
N GLN A 271 -9.98 -14.25 -16.93
CA GLN A 271 -10.54 -14.55 -18.24
C GLN A 271 -9.63 -14.07 -19.37
N TRP A 272 -9.35 -14.93 -20.34
CA TRP A 272 -8.66 -14.61 -21.58
C TRP A 272 -9.65 -14.37 -22.72
N TYR A 273 -9.48 -13.26 -23.44
CA TYR A 273 -10.27 -12.89 -24.60
C TYR A 273 -9.53 -13.27 -25.88
N TYR A 274 -9.64 -14.53 -26.27
CA TYR A 274 -8.89 -15.14 -27.38
C TYR A 274 -9.03 -14.39 -28.71
N ASN A 275 -10.22 -13.87 -29.02
CA ASN A 275 -10.50 -13.16 -30.27
C ASN A 275 -10.39 -11.63 -30.18
N ALA A 276 -10.02 -11.10 -29.01
CA ALA A 276 -9.88 -9.66 -28.84
C ALA A 276 -8.58 -9.13 -29.44
N THR A 277 -8.61 -7.89 -29.89
CA THR A 277 -7.45 -7.13 -30.36
C THR A 277 -7.30 -5.85 -29.56
N LEU A 278 -6.11 -5.25 -29.56
CA LEU A 278 -5.90 -3.94 -28.97
C LEU A 278 -6.96 -2.91 -29.43
N PHE A 279 -7.27 -2.93 -30.73
CA PHE A 279 -8.21 -1.96 -31.31
C PHE A 279 -9.65 -2.26 -30.92
N SER A 280 -10.04 -3.55 -30.82
CA SER A 280 -11.40 -3.91 -30.38
C SER A 280 -11.64 -3.50 -28.92
N VAL A 281 -10.69 -3.75 -28.02
CA VAL A 281 -10.86 -3.35 -26.60
C VAL A 281 -10.80 -1.84 -26.40
N LEU A 282 -10.04 -1.11 -27.22
CA LEU A 282 -10.06 0.36 -27.20
C LEU A 282 -11.40 0.93 -27.68
N ALA A 283 -12.01 0.32 -28.68
CA ALA A 283 -13.35 0.70 -29.17
C ALA A 283 -14.47 0.33 -28.19
N ASP A 284 -14.22 -0.60 -27.29
CA ASP A 284 -15.23 -1.18 -26.38
C ASP A 284 -15.23 -0.51 -24.98
N THR A 285 -14.39 0.47 -24.76
CA THR A 285 -14.22 1.12 -23.44
C THR A 285 -15.48 1.80 -22.89
N ASP A 286 -16.39 2.24 -23.76
CA ASP A 286 -17.62 2.96 -23.38
C ASP A 286 -18.84 2.03 -23.20
N ASN A 287 -18.68 0.73 -23.46
CA ASN A 287 -19.79 -0.23 -23.49
C ASN A 287 -20.06 -0.95 -22.15
N TYR A 288 -19.30 -0.64 -21.09
CA TYR A 288 -19.42 -1.29 -19.80
C TYR A 288 -19.69 -0.29 -18.68
N LEU A 289 -20.54 -0.70 -17.74
CA LEU A 289 -20.70 0.01 -16.47
C LEU A 289 -19.50 -0.26 -15.54
N SER A 290 -19.17 0.70 -14.73
CA SER A 290 -18.08 0.59 -13.74
C SER A 290 -18.28 -0.55 -12.74
N SER A 291 -19.53 -0.90 -12.43
CA SER A 291 -19.87 -2.01 -11.54
C SER A 291 -19.65 -3.39 -12.17
N GLU A 292 -19.47 -3.47 -13.49
CA GLU A 292 -19.35 -4.72 -14.24
C GLU A 292 -17.92 -5.04 -14.64
N LYS A 293 -17.14 -4.00 -15.00
CA LYS A 293 -15.82 -4.21 -15.58
C LYS A 293 -14.87 -3.04 -15.32
N GLU A 294 -13.65 -3.34 -14.81
CA GLU A 294 -12.58 -2.37 -14.75
C GLU A 294 -11.95 -2.09 -16.12
N GLY A 295 -11.74 -3.15 -16.91
CA GLY A 295 -11.10 -3.04 -18.20
C GLY A 295 -10.34 -4.31 -18.61
N TRP A 296 -9.22 -4.11 -19.29
CA TRP A 296 -8.36 -5.18 -19.82
C TRP A 296 -6.90 -4.94 -19.48
N VAL A 297 -6.12 -6.02 -19.45
CA VAL A 297 -4.67 -6.02 -19.52
C VAL A 297 -4.28 -6.57 -20.88
N VAL A 298 -3.49 -5.82 -21.63
CA VAL A 298 -2.91 -6.25 -22.90
C VAL A 298 -1.45 -6.56 -22.64
N ASP A 299 -1.07 -7.83 -22.77
CA ASP A 299 0.28 -8.34 -22.62
C ASP A 299 0.87 -8.66 -23.99
N MET A 300 1.91 -7.96 -24.35
CA MET A 300 2.62 -8.07 -25.62
C MET A 300 3.97 -8.75 -25.36
N VAL A 301 4.16 -9.91 -25.91
CA VAL A 301 5.38 -10.72 -25.73
C VAL A 301 6.24 -10.62 -26.98
N ASP A 302 7.51 -10.24 -26.84
CA ASP A 302 8.45 -10.18 -27.95
C ASP A 302 9.08 -11.54 -28.29
N GLY A 303 9.88 -11.60 -29.33
CA GLY A 303 10.59 -12.83 -29.74
C GLY A 303 11.63 -13.35 -28.74
N TYR A 304 11.99 -12.55 -27.74
CA TYR A 304 12.90 -12.91 -26.64
C TYR A 304 12.16 -13.30 -25.37
N LYS A 305 10.83 -13.42 -25.44
CA LYS A 305 9.93 -13.70 -24.30
C LYS A 305 9.90 -12.62 -23.23
N ASN A 306 10.21 -11.36 -23.59
CA ASN A 306 9.98 -10.24 -22.70
C ASN A 306 8.53 -9.78 -22.79
N HIS A 307 7.94 -9.51 -21.64
CA HIS A 307 6.56 -9.05 -21.51
C HIS A 307 6.48 -7.54 -21.43
N PHE A 308 5.64 -6.93 -22.25
CA PHE A 308 5.29 -5.53 -22.15
C PHE A 308 3.77 -5.41 -21.98
N ARG A 309 3.33 -4.85 -20.86
CA ARG A 309 1.92 -4.75 -20.52
C ARG A 309 1.41 -3.32 -20.53
N CYS A 310 0.18 -3.14 -20.93
CA CYS A 310 -0.59 -1.93 -20.66
C CYS A 310 -1.99 -2.27 -20.14
N LYS A 311 -2.59 -1.31 -19.41
CA LYS A 311 -3.97 -1.39 -18.92
C LYS A 311 -4.85 -0.54 -19.82
N ILE A 312 -6.02 -1.05 -20.17
CA ILE A 312 -7.09 -0.29 -20.82
C ILE A 312 -8.29 -0.37 -19.87
N LYS A 313 -8.68 0.78 -19.32
CA LYS A 313 -9.79 0.87 -18.40
C LYS A 313 -11.04 1.36 -19.12
N THR A 314 -12.21 0.88 -18.69
CA THR A 314 -13.48 1.40 -19.20
C THR A 314 -13.66 2.85 -18.77
N SER A 315 -14.34 3.64 -19.60
CA SER A 315 -14.54 5.07 -19.36
C SER A 315 -15.32 5.32 -18.07
N ASP A 316 -16.38 4.55 -17.84
CA ASP A 316 -17.20 4.68 -16.63
C ASP A 316 -16.41 4.28 -15.37
N TYR A 317 -15.57 3.23 -15.43
CA TYR A 317 -14.69 2.88 -14.32
C TYR A 317 -13.71 4.00 -13.97
N VAL A 318 -13.11 4.64 -14.98
CA VAL A 318 -12.17 5.76 -14.73
C VAL A 318 -12.88 6.93 -14.05
N LEU A 319 -14.08 7.27 -14.49
CA LEU A 319 -14.90 8.32 -13.88
C LEU A 319 -15.27 7.96 -12.43
N MET A 320 -15.74 6.74 -12.21
CA MET A 320 -16.14 6.26 -10.89
C MET A 320 -14.93 6.18 -9.95
N HIS A 321 -13.83 5.58 -10.36
CA HIS A 321 -12.62 5.47 -9.54
C HIS A 321 -12.04 6.85 -9.17
N LYS A 322 -12.08 7.84 -10.08
CA LYS A 322 -11.70 9.22 -9.76
C LYS A 322 -12.65 9.86 -8.75
N ALA A 323 -13.95 9.62 -8.90
CA ALA A 323 -14.95 10.11 -7.95
C ALA A 323 -14.73 9.48 -6.57
N LEU A 324 -14.48 8.18 -6.51
CA LEU A 324 -14.22 7.43 -5.27
C LEU A 324 -12.92 7.86 -4.60
N SER A 325 -11.82 7.94 -5.32
CA SER A 325 -10.52 8.30 -4.77
C SER A 325 -10.45 9.74 -4.24
N LYS A 326 -11.23 10.67 -4.85
CA LYS A 326 -11.32 12.06 -4.39
C LYS A 326 -12.38 12.27 -3.30
N ASN A 327 -13.49 11.52 -3.33
CA ASN A 327 -14.70 11.80 -2.54
C ASN A 327 -14.98 10.80 -1.42
N ILE A 328 -14.35 9.63 -1.36
CA ILE A 328 -14.64 8.58 -0.36
C ILE A 328 -13.48 8.35 0.61
N SER A 329 -12.45 9.18 0.55
CA SER A 329 -11.40 9.12 1.57
C SER A 329 -11.98 9.58 2.92
N PRO A 330 -11.50 9.03 4.05
CA PRO A 330 -11.89 9.52 5.37
C PRO A 330 -11.76 11.04 5.53
N ASN A 331 -10.74 11.63 4.86
CA ASN A 331 -10.53 13.08 4.88
C ASN A 331 -11.59 13.84 4.05
N ALA A 332 -12.10 13.25 2.97
CA ALA A 332 -13.20 13.85 2.21
C ALA A 332 -14.50 13.89 3.03
N VAL A 333 -14.76 12.85 3.82
CA VAL A 333 -15.88 12.82 4.79
C VAL A 333 -15.72 13.92 5.84
N ILE A 334 -14.52 14.08 6.41
CA ILE A 334 -14.22 15.16 7.35
C ILE A 334 -14.48 16.52 6.73
N ASN A 335 -14.02 16.75 5.51
CA ASN A 335 -14.24 18.01 4.80
C ASN A 335 -15.73 18.27 4.53
N ALA A 336 -16.48 17.22 4.13
CA ALA A 336 -17.93 17.33 3.91
C ALA A 336 -18.70 17.69 5.20
N ILE A 337 -18.30 17.10 6.33
CA ILE A 337 -18.85 17.45 7.66
C ILE A 337 -18.49 18.91 8.01
N HIS A 338 -17.25 19.31 7.79
CA HIS A 338 -16.77 20.67 8.08
C HIS A 338 -17.48 21.75 7.26
N GLU A 339 -17.80 21.45 6.01
CA GLU A 339 -18.47 22.35 5.09
C GLU A 339 -20.01 22.28 5.17
N ASP A 340 -20.53 21.50 6.15
CA ASP A 340 -21.97 21.26 6.34
C ASP A 340 -22.66 20.73 5.08
N ARG A 341 -21.96 19.86 4.32
CA ARG A 341 -22.41 19.29 3.04
C ARG A 341 -22.45 17.77 3.04
N PHE A 342 -22.49 17.16 4.22
CA PHE A 342 -22.40 15.70 4.34
C PHE A 342 -23.56 14.98 3.65
N ASP A 343 -24.77 15.51 3.76
CA ASP A 343 -25.97 14.92 3.13
C ASP A 343 -25.86 14.94 1.60
N ASP A 344 -25.43 16.07 1.03
CA ASP A 344 -25.18 16.19 -0.41
C ASP A 344 -24.02 15.28 -0.88
N PHE A 345 -23.02 15.14 -0.02
CA PHE A 345 -21.90 14.24 -0.25
C PHE A 345 -22.37 12.77 -0.27
N LEU A 346 -23.15 12.35 0.72
CA LEU A 346 -23.69 11.01 0.84
C LEU A 346 -24.67 10.67 -0.29
N ALA A 347 -25.48 11.64 -0.73
CA ALA A 347 -26.43 11.46 -1.83
C ALA A 347 -25.73 11.19 -3.18
N LYS A 348 -24.54 11.72 -3.37
CA LYS A 348 -23.71 11.53 -4.59
C LYS A 348 -22.83 10.29 -4.54
N CYS A 349 -22.77 9.61 -3.40
CA CYS A 349 -21.94 8.42 -3.24
C CYS A 349 -22.68 7.16 -3.67
N PRO A 350 -22.00 6.23 -4.36
CA PRO A 350 -22.58 4.94 -4.71
C PRO A 350 -23.02 4.18 -3.45
N GLU A 351 -24.14 3.47 -3.56
CA GLU A 351 -24.78 2.71 -2.47
C GLU A 351 -23.80 1.81 -1.73
N VAL A 352 -22.93 1.12 -2.48
CA VAL A 352 -21.93 0.16 -1.96
C VAL A 352 -20.95 0.77 -0.94
N TYR A 353 -20.77 2.09 -0.95
CA TYR A 353 -19.86 2.78 -0.03
C TYR A 353 -20.58 3.52 1.11
N ARG A 354 -21.89 3.57 1.11
CA ARG A 354 -22.64 4.29 2.14
C ARG A 354 -22.31 3.81 3.54
N GLU A 355 -22.22 2.49 3.73
CA GLU A 355 -21.86 1.91 5.03
C GLU A 355 -20.46 2.35 5.48
N LEU A 356 -19.47 2.30 4.60
CA LEU A 356 -18.10 2.74 4.91
C LEU A 356 -18.04 4.24 5.22
N ILE A 357 -18.75 5.06 4.44
CA ILE A 357 -18.84 6.52 4.66
C ILE A 357 -19.51 6.80 6.01
N MET A 358 -20.57 6.07 6.33
CA MET A 358 -21.26 6.19 7.62
C MET A 358 -20.37 5.75 8.79
N GLN A 359 -19.51 4.74 8.63
CA GLN A 359 -18.50 4.39 9.63
C GLN A 359 -17.53 5.55 9.90
N TYR A 360 -17.03 6.20 8.85
CA TYR A 360 -16.17 7.38 9.00
C TYR A 360 -16.90 8.54 9.65
N TYR A 361 -18.12 8.84 9.22
CA TYR A 361 -18.99 9.86 9.80
C TYR A 361 -19.23 9.61 11.28
N ASN A 362 -19.65 8.40 11.65
CA ASN A 362 -19.92 8.03 13.04
C ASN A 362 -18.66 8.13 13.91
N THR A 363 -17.50 7.74 13.40
CA THR A 363 -16.22 7.87 14.13
C THR A 363 -15.89 9.34 14.40
N VAL A 364 -16.08 10.22 13.43
CA VAL A 364 -15.86 11.67 13.60
C VAL A 364 -16.85 12.25 14.60
N HIS A 365 -18.12 11.89 14.50
CA HIS A 365 -19.16 12.37 15.42
C HIS A 365 -18.96 11.83 16.85
N GLU A 366 -18.57 10.57 17.01
CA GLU A 366 -18.21 10.02 18.32
C GLU A 366 -17.06 10.79 18.95
N TYR A 367 -16.02 11.10 18.16
CA TYR A 367 -14.91 11.93 18.62
C TYR A 367 -15.38 13.31 19.08
N LEU A 368 -16.19 14.00 18.27
CA LEU A 368 -16.69 15.33 18.58
C LEU A 368 -17.57 15.35 19.84
N ASN A 369 -18.46 14.39 19.95
CA ASN A 369 -19.39 14.29 21.10
C ASN A 369 -18.64 13.98 22.39
N LEU A 370 -17.74 13.00 22.37
CA LEU A 370 -16.91 12.66 23.52
C LEU A 370 -16.04 13.84 23.96
N TYR A 371 -15.51 14.58 22.97
CA TYR A 371 -14.69 15.75 23.23
C TYR A 371 -15.49 16.85 23.96
N LYS A 372 -16.70 17.16 23.48
CA LYS A 372 -17.61 18.12 24.11
C LYS A 372 -17.96 17.68 25.54
N GLU A 373 -18.40 16.43 25.70
CA GLU A 373 -18.74 15.85 27.00
C GLU A 373 -17.61 16.00 28.03
N LEU A 374 -16.39 15.68 27.63
CA LEU A 374 -15.22 15.75 28.51
C LEU A 374 -14.87 17.18 28.89
N ILE A 375 -14.95 18.13 27.96
CA ILE A 375 -14.69 19.54 28.27
C ILE A 375 -15.70 20.05 29.27
N ASP A 376 -16.99 19.71 29.13
CA ASP A 376 -18.02 20.14 30.06
C ASP A 376 -17.80 19.56 31.44
N LYS A 377 -17.52 18.27 31.54
CA LYS A 377 -17.16 17.61 32.81
C LYS A 377 -15.93 18.22 33.49
N ILE A 378 -14.91 18.55 32.68
CA ILE A 378 -13.66 19.17 33.17
C ILE A 378 -13.95 20.56 33.75
N LEU A 379 -14.78 21.38 33.08
CA LEU A 379 -15.12 22.70 33.56
C LEU A 379 -15.94 22.62 34.86
N ILE A 380 -16.88 21.67 34.98
CA ILE A 380 -17.61 21.39 36.20
C ILE A 380 -16.66 20.98 37.34
N LYS A 381 -15.72 20.08 37.06
CA LYS A 381 -14.70 19.64 38.02
C LYS A 381 -13.79 20.78 38.44
N GLY A 382 -13.33 21.62 37.52
CA GLY A 382 -12.54 22.81 37.84
C GLY A 382 -13.25 23.77 38.77
N ASN A 383 -14.55 23.99 38.53
CA ASN A 383 -15.38 24.83 39.38
C ASN A 383 -15.60 24.22 40.79
N ALA A 384 -15.54 22.90 40.92
CA ALA A 384 -15.65 22.24 42.23
C ALA A 384 -14.32 22.23 43.01
N GLU A 385 -13.19 22.20 42.31
CA GLU A 385 -11.86 22.09 42.93
C GLU A 385 -11.16 23.43 43.17
N CYS A 386 -11.53 24.51 42.46
CA CYS A 386 -10.98 25.84 42.62
C CYS A 386 -11.99 26.76 43.34
N VAL A 387 -11.56 27.48 44.34
CA VAL A 387 -12.43 28.32 45.19
C VAL A 387 -13.16 29.40 44.39
N ASP A 388 -12.53 29.95 43.36
CA ASP A 388 -13.09 31.04 42.54
C ASP A 388 -12.86 30.86 41.05
N PHE A 389 -13.09 29.63 40.54
CA PHE A 389 -12.76 29.19 39.20
C PHE A 389 -13.23 30.14 38.09
N TRP A 390 -14.41 30.70 38.20
CA TRP A 390 -14.97 31.56 37.16
C TRP A 390 -14.55 33.03 37.30
N ASN A 391 -14.12 33.49 38.46
CA ASN A 391 -13.73 34.87 38.72
C ASN A 391 -12.20 35.06 38.77
N ASP A 392 -11.44 34.05 39.24
CA ASP A 392 -9.99 34.07 39.20
C ASP A 392 -9.45 33.35 37.95
N LYS A 393 -9.32 34.11 36.89
CA LYS A 393 -8.78 33.63 35.61
C LYS A 393 -7.39 33.00 35.72
N LYS A 394 -6.55 33.50 36.63
CA LYS A 394 -5.17 33.01 36.81
C LYS A 394 -5.18 31.63 37.48
N GLU A 395 -5.98 31.45 38.50
CA GLU A 395 -6.13 30.16 39.18
C GLU A 395 -6.74 29.12 38.23
N ALA A 396 -7.81 29.47 37.51
CA ALA A 396 -8.40 28.59 36.51
C ALA A 396 -7.41 28.15 35.42
N MET A 397 -6.60 29.08 34.88
CA MET A 397 -5.58 28.75 33.86
C MET A 397 -4.51 27.82 34.39
N LEU A 398 -4.02 28.04 35.63
CA LEU A 398 -3.04 27.16 36.28
C LEU A 398 -3.59 25.77 36.55
N TRP A 399 -4.88 25.67 36.94
CA TRP A 399 -5.53 24.38 37.10
C TRP A 399 -5.67 23.65 35.77
N MET A 400 -6.13 24.33 34.69
CA MET A 400 -6.25 23.76 33.37
C MET A 400 -4.90 23.39 32.75
N ASP A 401 -3.78 23.95 33.20
CA ASP A 401 -2.43 23.57 32.73
C ASP A 401 -2.01 22.16 33.14
N LYS A 402 -2.67 21.58 34.14
CA LYS A 402 -2.48 20.19 34.57
C LYS A 402 -3.19 19.18 33.67
N LEU A 403 -4.11 19.62 32.80
CA LEU A 403 -4.86 18.76 31.89
C LEU A 403 -3.97 18.16 30.81
N PRO A 404 -4.33 16.96 30.28
CA PRO A 404 -3.67 16.38 29.12
C PRO A 404 -3.63 17.36 27.95
N LYS A 405 -2.53 17.35 27.19
CA LYS A 405 -2.29 18.26 26.05
C LYS A 405 -3.47 18.31 25.07
N VAL A 406 -4.11 17.16 24.82
CA VAL A 406 -5.24 17.02 23.90
C VAL A 406 -6.48 17.81 24.37
N LEU A 407 -6.69 18.00 25.66
CA LEU A 407 -7.86 18.71 26.24
C LEU A 407 -7.57 20.15 26.64
N LYS A 408 -6.35 20.43 27.12
CA LYS A 408 -5.93 21.69 27.70
C LYS A 408 -6.32 22.94 26.89
N GLY A 409 -5.87 23.01 25.63
CA GLY A 409 -6.06 24.20 24.80
C GLY A 409 -7.53 24.55 24.58
N ARG A 410 -8.36 23.54 24.41
CA ARG A 410 -9.79 23.71 24.09
C ARG A 410 -10.66 23.94 25.30
N THR A 411 -10.30 23.33 26.44
CA THR A 411 -10.92 23.67 27.70
C THR A 411 -10.69 25.15 28.04
N LYS A 412 -9.48 25.65 27.83
CA LYS A 412 -9.17 27.08 27.98
C LYS A 412 -10.00 27.97 27.04
N THR A 413 -10.11 27.57 25.76
CA THR A 413 -10.91 28.32 24.77
C THR A 413 -12.38 28.40 25.18
N LYS A 414 -12.97 27.29 25.63
CA LYS A 414 -14.35 27.24 26.11
C LYS A 414 -14.54 28.07 27.39
N TYR A 415 -13.62 27.94 28.32
CA TYR A 415 -13.63 28.76 29.52
C TYR A 415 -13.63 30.27 29.21
N LEU A 416 -12.96 30.69 28.15
CA LEU A 416 -12.91 32.10 27.72
C LEU A 416 -14.11 32.56 26.90
N GLY A 417 -15.14 31.73 26.74
CA GLY A 417 -16.31 32.07 25.94
C GLY A 417 -16.11 32.22 24.45
N GLN A 418 -14.96 31.72 23.91
CA GLN A 418 -14.60 31.81 22.49
C GLN A 418 -15.06 30.61 21.64
N GLU A 419 -16.20 30.03 22.03
CA GLU A 419 -16.51 28.65 21.78
C GLU A 419 -17.13 28.31 20.42
N ASN A 420 -17.94 29.19 19.84
CA ASN A 420 -19.01 28.70 18.97
C ASN A 420 -18.60 28.20 17.57
N ASP A 421 -17.53 28.70 16.96
CA ASP A 421 -17.14 28.32 15.60
C ASP A 421 -15.72 27.70 15.54
N PHE A 422 -14.92 27.99 16.52
CA PHE A 422 -13.51 27.69 16.52
C PHE A 422 -13.19 26.21 16.83
N LEU A 423 -14.04 25.57 17.62
CA LEU A 423 -13.89 24.14 17.97
C LEU A 423 -14.09 23.25 16.75
N LEU A 424 -15.08 23.53 15.92
CA LEU A 424 -15.34 22.80 14.70
C LEU A 424 -14.24 23.06 13.65
N LYS A 425 -13.95 24.33 13.33
CA LYS A 425 -13.00 24.69 12.25
C LYS A 425 -11.56 24.21 12.51
N ARG A 426 -11.03 24.27 13.71
CA ARG A 426 -9.68 23.76 14.03
C ARG A 426 -9.60 22.24 14.15
N GLN A 427 -10.70 21.55 14.47
CA GLN A 427 -10.72 20.08 14.57
C GLN A 427 -10.58 19.41 13.21
N PHE A 428 -11.13 20.02 12.17
CA PHE A 428 -11.11 19.50 10.83
C PHE A 428 -9.78 19.72 10.08
N CYS A 429 -8.78 20.32 10.71
CA CYS A 429 -7.41 20.35 10.20
C CYS A 429 -6.66 19.04 10.44
N TYR A 430 -7.27 18.05 11.13
CA TYR A 430 -6.62 16.77 11.41
C TYR A 430 -6.95 15.72 10.35
N LYS A 431 -5.96 14.89 10.05
CA LYS A 431 -6.17 13.67 9.27
C LYS A 431 -7.05 12.68 10.07
N TYR A 432 -7.81 11.86 9.39
CA TYR A 432 -8.67 10.84 10.02
C TYR A 432 -7.89 9.95 11.01
N SER A 433 -6.65 9.56 10.66
CA SER A 433 -5.77 8.81 11.56
C SER A 433 -5.44 9.53 12.88
N GLU A 434 -5.42 10.86 12.87
CA GLU A 434 -5.23 11.65 14.09
C GLU A 434 -6.50 11.70 14.93
N ILE A 435 -7.67 11.77 14.29
CA ILE A 435 -8.98 11.69 14.98
C ILE A 435 -9.15 10.33 15.67
N THR A 436 -8.87 9.23 14.99
CA THR A 436 -8.98 7.88 15.58
C THR A 436 -8.03 7.69 16.76
N LYS A 437 -6.80 8.17 16.65
CA LYS A 437 -5.81 8.15 17.75
C LYS A 437 -6.26 9.03 18.93
N ALA A 438 -6.78 10.22 18.64
CA ALA A 438 -7.29 11.13 19.67
C ALA A 438 -8.53 10.55 20.36
N LEU A 439 -9.46 9.95 19.61
CA LEU A 439 -10.64 9.27 20.15
C LEU A 439 -10.26 8.15 21.13
N HIS A 440 -9.28 7.33 20.77
CA HIS A 440 -8.77 6.28 21.66
C HIS A 440 -8.24 6.88 22.99
N ASN A 441 -7.44 7.94 22.91
CA ASN A 441 -6.90 8.60 24.10
C ASN A 441 -7.99 9.25 24.96
N LEU A 442 -9.01 9.84 24.34
CA LEU A 442 -10.15 10.43 25.08
C LEU A 442 -10.99 9.36 25.79
N LYS A 443 -11.21 8.20 25.16
CA LYS A 443 -11.89 7.06 25.79
C LYS A 443 -11.13 6.58 27.04
N ARG A 444 -9.81 6.44 26.95
CA ARG A 444 -8.97 6.08 28.11
C ARG A 444 -9.07 7.11 29.23
N PHE A 445 -9.01 8.40 28.88
CA PHE A 445 -9.14 9.48 29.87
C PHE A 445 -10.51 9.49 30.53
N LYS A 446 -11.59 9.29 29.76
CA LYS A 446 -12.94 9.17 30.29
C LYS A 446 -13.05 8.07 31.37
N ASN A 447 -12.49 6.89 31.06
CA ASN A 447 -12.50 5.75 31.99
C ASN A 447 -11.74 6.08 33.29
N SER A 448 -10.56 6.73 33.17
CA SER A 448 -9.79 7.15 34.36
C SER A 448 -10.51 8.22 35.24
N MET A 449 -11.44 8.99 34.66
CA MET A 449 -12.25 9.95 35.40
C MET A 449 -13.43 9.29 36.17
N VAL A 450 -13.81 8.07 35.79
CA VAL A 450 -14.92 7.34 36.44
C VAL A 450 -14.42 6.49 37.61
N GLU A 451 -13.14 6.10 37.55
CA GLU A 451 -12.48 5.24 38.56
C GLU A 451 -11.84 6.06 39.72
N GLY A 452 -11.80 7.38 39.65
CA GLY A 452 -11.28 8.31 40.65
C GLY A 452 -12.33 9.32 41.11
#